data_d451ae1268071977ec910a60bd9c8611
#
_entry.id   d451ae1268071977ec910a60bd9c8611
#
_cell.length_a   1.000
_cell.length_b   1.000
_cell.length_c   1.000
_cell.angle_alpha   90.00
_cell.angle_beta   90.00
_cell.angle_gamma   90.00
#
_symmetry.space_group_name_H-M   'P 1'
#
loop_
_entity.id
_entity.type
_entity.pdbx_description
1 polymer ?
#
loop_
_entity_poly.entity_id
_entity_poly.type
_entity_poly.pdbx_seq_one_letter_code
_entity_poly.pdbx_strand_id
1 'polypeptide(L)'
;GFLSKYLFLYLLASITLIFLYLIFIKKHKKFDFKYLLSFEIFIVLIVPHFIWLFNNDFITITYGIARTGSVDSSIIDHIKYPVIFLFKQVGIIIPFLILIFLLISKFKFNLNLKDKKLFFLLSINFLPIILIFLTSFILGFKIRTMWMTPFYLFFGTLFIYLLKNQINISKLKSFLVGFVILSILSPISYAYVSLFQADKRTDYPGNKIAQKMLKNWNQEFNEDINVVLGDEWHAGNLSYHLNTRPVWDGAIDQNKLDNYNK
;
A
#
# COMPACT_ATOMS: atom_id res chain seq x y z
N GLY A 1 -9.99 -5.85 -7.46
CA GLY A 1 -9.35 -4.76 -6.71
C GLY A 1 -9.53 -4.92 -5.21
N PHE A 2 -10.78 -4.95 -4.71
CA PHE A 2 -11.05 -5.00 -3.27
C PHE A 2 -10.43 -6.25 -2.59
N LEU A 3 -10.63 -7.43 -3.15
CA LEU A 3 -10.10 -8.69 -2.62
C LEU A 3 -8.56 -8.78 -2.70
N SER A 4 -7.96 -8.00 -3.57
CA SER A 4 -6.50 -7.91 -3.69
C SER A 4 -5.88 -6.98 -2.63
N LYS A 5 -6.54 -5.82 -2.37
CA LYS A 5 -6.13 -4.86 -1.34
C LYS A 5 -7.32 -4.02 -0.88
N TYR A 6 -7.59 -3.97 0.41
CA TYR A 6 -8.67 -3.15 0.98
C TYR A 6 -8.51 -1.65 0.71
N LEU A 7 -7.30 -1.16 0.46
CA LEU A 7 -7.09 0.22 0.03
C LEU A 7 -7.84 0.58 -1.26
N PHE A 8 -8.25 -0.40 -2.06
CA PHE A 8 -9.13 -0.16 -3.21
C PHE A 8 -10.42 0.56 -2.82
N LEU A 9 -10.86 0.46 -1.56
CA LEU A 9 -12.00 1.22 -1.04
C LEU A 9 -11.85 2.73 -1.22
N TYR A 10 -10.64 3.27 -1.10
CA TYR A 10 -10.40 4.70 -1.33
C TYR A 10 -10.64 5.11 -2.78
N LEU A 11 -10.27 4.24 -3.74
CA LEU A 11 -10.58 4.48 -5.16
C LEU A 11 -12.08 4.36 -5.41
N LEU A 12 -12.72 3.35 -4.85
CA LEU A 12 -14.17 3.15 -4.96
C LEU A 12 -14.93 4.33 -4.35
N ALA A 13 -14.56 4.77 -3.15
CA ALA A 13 -15.11 5.94 -2.49
C ALA A 13 -14.91 7.20 -3.35
N SER A 14 -13.73 7.37 -3.95
CA SER A 14 -13.44 8.50 -4.82
C SER A 14 -14.34 8.51 -6.07
N ILE A 15 -14.50 7.38 -6.73
CA ILE A 15 -15.39 7.23 -7.89
C ILE A 15 -16.85 7.53 -7.47
N THR A 16 -17.29 6.99 -6.33
CA THR A 16 -18.63 7.25 -5.80
C THR A 16 -18.84 8.73 -5.48
N LEU A 17 -17.90 9.38 -4.83
CA LEU A 17 -17.98 10.82 -4.55
C LEU A 17 -18.04 11.68 -5.80
N ILE A 18 -17.22 11.35 -6.82
CA ILE A 18 -17.27 12.03 -8.13
C ILE A 18 -18.65 11.83 -8.77
N PHE A 19 -19.17 10.62 -8.74
CA PHE A 19 -20.47 10.28 -9.30
C PHE A 19 -21.61 11.06 -8.60
N LEU A 20 -21.65 11.05 -7.27
CA LEU A 20 -22.63 11.78 -6.48
C LEU A 20 -22.55 13.29 -6.74
N TYR A 21 -21.34 13.85 -6.80
CA TYR A 21 -21.13 15.26 -7.13
C TYR A 21 -21.70 15.61 -8.51
N LEU A 22 -21.44 14.78 -9.53
CA LEU A 22 -21.92 15.04 -10.90
C LEU A 22 -23.45 14.94 -11.02
N ILE A 23 -24.09 14.09 -10.24
CA ILE A 23 -25.55 13.90 -10.25
C ILE A 23 -26.24 14.96 -9.42
N PHE A 24 -25.88 15.08 -8.14
CA PHE A 24 -26.65 15.88 -7.19
C PHE A 24 -26.26 17.36 -7.21
N ILE A 25 -24.98 17.69 -7.38
CA ILE A 25 -24.51 19.06 -7.33
C ILE A 25 -24.46 19.68 -8.72
N LYS A 26 -23.83 19.01 -9.68
CA LYS A 26 -23.74 19.55 -11.05
C LYS A 26 -24.99 19.28 -11.88
N LYS A 27 -25.89 18.41 -11.45
CA LYS A 27 -27.14 18.03 -12.14
C LYS A 27 -26.92 17.68 -13.63
N HIS A 28 -25.74 17.11 -13.93
CA HIS A 28 -25.37 16.78 -15.32
C HIS A 28 -26.16 15.60 -15.90
N LYS A 29 -26.66 14.72 -15.06
CA LYS A 29 -27.54 13.60 -15.43
C LYS A 29 -28.59 13.42 -14.34
N LYS A 30 -29.77 12.94 -14.74
CA LYS A 30 -30.76 12.45 -13.77
C LYS A 30 -30.23 11.13 -13.18
N PHE A 31 -30.51 10.90 -11.91
CA PHE A 31 -30.25 9.62 -11.29
C PHE A 31 -31.08 8.53 -12.01
N ASP A 32 -30.42 7.46 -12.44
CA ASP A 32 -31.06 6.29 -13.04
C ASP A 32 -30.82 5.09 -12.11
N PHE A 33 -31.88 4.39 -11.74
CA PHE A 33 -31.81 3.20 -10.89
C PHE A 33 -30.88 2.10 -11.46
N LYS A 34 -30.63 2.10 -12.76
CA LYS A 34 -29.65 1.21 -13.39
C LYS A 34 -28.23 1.35 -12.83
N TYR A 35 -27.89 2.49 -12.26
CA TYR A 35 -26.59 2.67 -11.58
C TYR A 35 -26.49 1.82 -10.29
N LEU A 36 -27.64 1.48 -9.65
CA LEU A 36 -27.64 0.60 -8.50
C LEU A 36 -27.28 -0.84 -8.85
N LEU A 37 -27.54 -1.28 -10.08
CA LEU A 37 -27.21 -2.62 -10.54
C LEU A 37 -25.71 -2.93 -10.38
N SER A 38 -24.83 -1.97 -10.69
CA SER A 38 -23.38 -2.13 -10.49
C SER A 38 -23.02 -2.30 -9.02
N PHE A 39 -23.74 -1.61 -8.13
CA PHE A 39 -23.53 -1.72 -6.69
C PHE A 39 -24.09 -3.07 -6.16
N GLU A 40 -25.24 -3.51 -6.63
CA GLU A 40 -25.81 -4.81 -6.27
C GLU A 40 -24.88 -5.95 -6.68
N ILE A 41 -24.38 -5.95 -7.93
CA ILE A 41 -23.41 -6.93 -8.42
C ILE A 41 -22.16 -6.93 -7.53
N PHE A 42 -21.65 -5.75 -7.17
CA PHE A 42 -20.49 -5.64 -6.29
C PHE A 42 -20.76 -6.28 -4.92
N ILE A 43 -21.91 -6.00 -4.32
CA ILE A 43 -22.32 -6.59 -3.02
C ILE A 43 -22.38 -8.12 -3.13
N VAL A 44 -23.09 -8.64 -4.13
CA VAL A 44 -23.22 -10.11 -4.32
C VAL A 44 -21.85 -10.79 -4.45
N LEU A 45 -20.94 -10.19 -5.23
CA LEU A 45 -19.61 -10.76 -5.42
C LEU A 45 -18.72 -10.70 -4.16
N ILE A 46 -19.00 -9.80 -3.23
CA ILE A 46 -18.19 -9.65 -2.03
C ILE A 46 -18.73 -10.40 -0.81
N VAL A 47 -20.00 -10.84 -0.85
CA VAL A 47 -20.65 -11.60 0.23
C VAL A 47 -19.82 -12.81 0.68
N PRO A 48 -19.28 -13.69 -0.21
CA PRO A 48 -18.49 -14.84 0.23
C PRO A 48 -17.26 -14.42 1.04
N HIS A 49 -16.64 -13.30 0.68
CA HIS A 49 -15.50 -12.77 1.43
C HIS A 49 -15.90 -12.24 2.81
N PHE A 50 -17.05 -11.58 2.93
CA PHE A 50 -17.55 -11.15 4.23
C PHE A 50 -17.90 -12.34 5.14
N ILE A 51 -18.52 -13.39 4.60
CA ILE A 51 -18.78 -14.62 5.36
C ILE A 51 -17.46 -15.21 5.86
N TRP A 52 -16.46 -15.27 5.00
CA TRP A 52 -15.13 -15.74 5.39
C TRP A 52 -14.51 -14.86 6.48
N LEU A 53 -14.61 -13.53 6.38
CA LEU A 53 -14.10 -12.60 7.40
C LEU A 53 -14.75 -12.83 8.77
N PHE A 54 -16.07 -13.01 8.81
CA PHE A 54 -16.78 -13.30 10.04
C PHE A 54 -16.33 -14.63 10.66
N ASN A 55 -16.12 -15.65 9.85
CA ASN A 55 -15.69 -16.96 10.32
C ASN A 55 -14.21 -17.02 10.73
N ASN A 56 -13.41 -15.99 10.40
CA ASN A 56 -12.00 -15.90 10.72
C ASN A 56 -11.65 -14.63 11.54
N ASP A 57 -12.55 -14.17 12.40
CA ASP A 57 -12.34 -13.07 13.36
C ASP A 57 -11.71 -11.81 12.74
N PHE A 58 -12.07 -11.50 11.49
CA PHE A 58 -11.57 -10.34 10.73
C PHE A 58 -10.02 -10.28 10.65
N ILE A 59 -9.33 -11.42 10.67
CA ILE A 59 -7.87 -11.53 10.76
C ILE A 59 -7.11 -10.64 9.77
N THR A 60 -7.59 -10.49 8.54
CA THR A 60 -6.92 -9.64 7.53
C THR A 60 -7.08 -8.15 7.81
N ILE A 61 -8.19 -7.74 8.42
CA ILE A 61 -8.43 -6.36 8.82
C ILE A 61 -7.62 -6.02 10.06
N THR A 62 -7.67 -6.86 11.09
CA THR A 62 -6.90 -6.68 12.33
C THR A 62 -5.40 -6.66 12.06
N TYR A 63 -4.90 -7.55 11.20
CA TYR A 63 -3.53 -7.53 10.73
C TYR A 63 -3.16 -6.23 9.99
N GLY A 64 -4.04 -5.75 9.10
CA GLY A 64 -3.85 -4.48 8.39
C GLY A 64 -3.77 -3.29 9.36
N ILE A 65 -4.66 -3.23 10.35
CA ILE A 65 -4.70 -2.18 11.36
C ILE A 65 -3.44 -2.25 12.26
N ALA A 66 -3.06 -3.41 12.74
CA ALA A 66 -1.85 -3.59 13.54
C ALA A 66 -0.59 -3.08 12.82
N ARG A 67 -0.53 -3.24 11.50
CA ARG A 67 0.57 -2.71 10.68
C ARG A 67 0.61 -1.19 10.53
N THR A 68 -0.45 -0.49 10.89
CA THR A 68 -0.50 0.98 10.88
C THR A 68 -0.03 1.60 12.19
N GLY A 69 0.21 0.80 13.24
CA GLY A 69 0.65 1.28 14.56
C GLY A 69 -0.44 2.04 15.32
N SER A 70 -1.72 1.70 15.09
CA SER A 70 -2.87 2.44 15.62
C SER A 70 -3.15 2.19 17.11
N VAL A 71 -2.59 1.14 17.70
CA VAL A 71 -2.94 0.71 19.06
C VAL A 71 -2.42 1.70 20.13
N ASP A 72 -1.31 2.41 19.85
CA ASP A 72 -0.65 3.33 20.77
C ASP A 72 -0.45 4.74 20.17
N SER A 73 -1.38 5.22 19.33
CA SER A 73 -1.23 6.51 18.65
C SER A 73 -1.32 7.67 19.64
N SER A 74 -0.29 8.52 19.66
CA SER A 74 -0.28 9.78 20.39
C SER A 74 -0.94 10.90 19.57
N ILE A 75 -1.38 11.99 20.23
CA ILE A 75 -1.93 13.17 19.54
C ILE A 75 -0.95 13.70 18.49
N ILE A 76 0.34 13.59 18.71
CA ILE A 76 1.40 14.03 17.79
C ILE A 76 1.36 13.19 16.49
N ASP A 77 0.97 11.93 16.56
CA ASP A 77 0.93 11.03 15.41
C ASP A 77 -0.13 11.43 14.37
N HIS A 78 -1.22 12.08 14.82
CA HIS A 78 -2.26 12.63 13.95
C HIS A 78 -1.75 13.78 13.06
N ILE A 79 -0.64 14.42 13.41
CA ILE A 79 0.00 15.46 12.58
C ILE A 79 1.25 14.89 11.89
N LYS A 80 2.09 14.19 12.64
CA LYS A 80 3.37 13.66 12.16
C LYS A 80 3.22 12.69 10.99
N TYR A 81 2.33 11.70 11.10
CA TYR A 81 2.19 10.67 10.07
C TYR A 81 1.62 11.20 8.75
N PRO A 82 0.53 12.00 8.72
CA PRO A 82 0.05 12.56 7.46
C PRO A 82 1.06 13.52 6.81
N VAL A 83 1.83 14.29 7.57
CA VAL A 83 2.88 15.15 7.02
C VAL A 83 4.00 14.31 6.40
N ILE A 84 4.52 13.31 7.12
CA ILE A 84 5.52 12.37 6.59
C ILE A 84 4.97 11.63 5.36
N PHE A 85 3.69 11.25 5.38
CA PHE A 85 3.04 10.62 4.23
C PHE A 85 3.11 11.52 3.00
N LEU A 86 2.71 12.79 3.08
CA LEU A 86 2.77 13.73 1.96
C LEU A 86 4.19 13.92 1.41
N PHE A 87 5.18 14.12 2.28
CA PHE A 87 6.57 14.26 1.84
C PHE A 87 7.07 13.00 1.09
N LYS A 88 6.70 11.83 1.56
CA LYS A 88 7.04 10.58 0.87
C LYS A 88 6.35 10.43 -0.48
N GLN A 89 5.07 10.89 -0.60
CA GLN A 89 4.37 10.88 -1.87
C GLN A 89 5.05 11.82 -2.88
N VAL A 90 5.46 13.02 -2.46
CA VAL A 90 6.26 13.92 -3.31
C VAL A 90 7.54 13.23 -3.78
N GLY A 91 8.27 12.59 -2.86
CA GLY A 91 9.49 11.85 -3.20
C GLY A 91 9.30 10.78 -4.28
N ILE A 92 8.20 10.01 -4.20
CA ILE A 92 7.88 8.98 -5.21
C ILE A 92 7.61 9.59 -6.60
N ILE A 93 7.00 10.77 -6.64
CA ILE A 93 6.61 11.42 -7.90
C ILE A 93 7.80 12.13 -8.56
N ILE A 94 8.87 12.46 -7.83
CA ILE A 94 10.03 13.20 -8.37
C ILE A 94 10.61 12.57 -9.65
N PRO A 95 10.90 11.25 -9.75
CA PRO A 95 11.44 10.67 -10.98
C PRO A 95 10.51 10.87 -12.17
N PHE A 96 9.19 10.72 -11.94
CA PHE A 96 8.18 10.97 -12.95
C PHE A 96 8.14 12.45 -13.39
N LEU A 97 8.22 13.39 -12.46
CA LEU A 97 8.27 14.82 -12.76
C LEU A 97 9.52 15.18 -13.55
N ILE A 98 10.68 14.60 -13.24
CA ILE A 98 11.92 14.79 -14.02
C ILE A 98 11.68 14.40 -15.48
N LEU A 99 11.07 13.23 -15.73
CA LEU A 99 10.75 12.77 -17.08
C LEU A 99 9.81 13.74 -17.82
N ILE A 100 8.78 14.24 -17.13
CA ILE A 100 7.87 15.24 -17.72
C ILE A 100 8.64 16.53 -18.09
N PHE A 101 9.51 17.03 -17.20
CA PHE A 101 10.30 18.23 -17.47
C PHE A 101 11.25 18.07 -18.67
N LEU A 102 11.80 16.87 -18.87
CA LEU A 102 12.62 16.57 -20.04
C LEU A 102 11.82 16.59 -21.37
N LEU A 103 10.51 16.43 -21.31
CA LEU A 103 9.64 16.35 -22.49
C LEU A 103 9.00 17.69 -22.86
N ILE A 104 8.88 18.64 -21.92
CA ILE A 104 8.22 19.93 -22.16
C ILE A 104 9.20 21.04 -22.48
N SER A 105 8.74 22.03 -23.27
CA SER A 105 9.54 23.21 -23.60
C SER A 105 9.23 24.42 -22.71
N LYS A 106 7.98 24.53 -22.27
CA LYS A 106 7.52 25.63 -21.38
C LYS A 106 6.59 25.01 -20.35
N PHE A 107 6.62 25.53 -19.13
CA PHE A 107 5.76 25.04 -18.06
C PHE A 107 4.68 26.09 -17.78
N LYS A 108 3.47 25.85 -18.27
CA LYS A 108 2.30 26.67 -17.98
C LYS A 108 1.16 25.76 -17.51
N PHE A 109 0.73 25.93 -16.30
CA PHE A 109 -0.49 25.29 -15.81
C PHE A 109 -1.72 26.11 -16.22
N ASN A 110 -2.61 25.49 -16.99
CA ASN A 110 -3.93 26.04 -17.23
C ASN A 110 -4.97 25.08 -16.63
N LEU A 111 -5.40 25.38 -15.41
CA LEU A 111 -6.38 24.59 -14.67
C LEU A 111 -7.80 25.08 -14.97
N ASN A 112 -8.37 24.63 -16.08
CA ASN A 112 -9.78 24.89 -16.37
C ASN A 112 -10.68 23.83 -15.72
N LEU A 113 -11.11 24.05 -14.48
CA LEU A 113 -11.99 23.12 -13.74
C LEU A 113 -13.40 22.98 -14.36
N LYS A 114 -13.77 23.81 -15.36
CA LYS A 114 -15.00 23.64 -16.13
C LYS A 114 -14.87 22.49 -17.15
N ASP A 115 -13.64 22.10 -17.52
CA ASP A 115 -13.39 20.95 -18.37
C ASP A 115 -13.67 19.65 -17.59
N LYS A 116 -14.70 18.94 -18.02
CA LYS A 116 -15.16 17.71 -17.36
C LYS A 116 -14.11 16.59 -17.36
N LYS A 117 -13.29 16.51 -18.43
CA LYS A 117 -12.22 15.51 -18.52
C LYS A 117 -11.11 15.82 -17.54
N LEU A 118 -10.69 17.07 -17.46
CA LEU A 118 -9.69 17.52 -16.52
C LEU A 118 -10.17 17.35 -15.07
N PHE A 119 -11.41 17.75 -14.78
CA PHE A 119 -12.02 17.57 -13.46
C PHE A 119 -12.00 16.08 -13.05
N PHE A 120 -12.43 15.18 -13.94
CA PHE A 120 -12.42 13.75 -13.67
C PHE A 120 -11.00 13.21 -13.40
N LEU A 121 -10.03 13.59 -14.27
CA LEU A 121 -8.64 13.17 -14.11
C LEU A 121 -8.00 13.70 -12.81
N LEU A 122 -8.25 14.95 -12.45
CA LEU A 122 -7.80 15.50 -11.18
C LEU A 122 -8.42 14.74 -10.00
N SER A 123 -9.72 14.54 -10.05
CA SER A 123 -10.44 13.90 -8.95
C SER A 123 -9.99 12.45 -8.75
N ILE A 124 -9.87 11.65 -9.80
CA ILE A 124 -9.49 10.23 -9.66
C ILE A 124 -8.04 10.05 -9.19
N ASN A 125 -7.16 11.01 -9.49
CA ASN A 125 -5.77 10.97 -9.05
C ASN A 125 -5.55 11.51 -7.64
N PHE A 126 -6.21 12.61 -7.28
CA PHE A 126 -5.95 13.28 -6.00
C PHE A 126 -6.91 12.91 -4.88
N LEU A 127 -8.17 12.59 -5.19
CA LEU A 127 -9.17 12.30 -4.16
C LEU A 127 -8.82 11.06 -3.30
N PRO A 128 -8.31 9.94 -3.88
CA PRO A 128 -7.84 8.82 -3.05
C PRO A 128 -6.70 9.24 -2.10
N ILE A 129 -5.76 10.07 -2.57
CA ILE A 129 -4.64 10.56 -1.74
C ILE A 129 -5.16 11.43 -0.60
N ILE A 130 -6.12 12.32 -0.89
CA ILE A 130 -6.76 13.19 0.11
C ILE A 130 -7.51 12.33 1.15
N LEU A 131 -8.27 11.33 0.72
CA LEU A 131 -9.00 10.45 1.64
C LEU A 131 -8.06 9.66 2.55
N ILE A 132 -6.96 9.15 2.00
CA ILE A 132 -5.94 8.45 2.79
C ILE A 132 -5.23 9.41 3.76
N PHE A 133 -4.91 10.63 3.30
CA PHE A 133 -4.36 11.66 4.18
C PHE A 133 -5.31 11.97 5.35
N LEU A 134 -6.60 12.15 5.06
CA LEU A 134 -7.61 12.39 6.09
C LEU A 134 -7.74 11.21 7.06
N THR A 135 -7.67 9.97 6.57
CA THR A 135 -7.66 8.79 7.43
C THR A 135 -6.44 8.79 8.36
N SER A 136 -5.25 9.09 7.83
CA SER A 136 -4.04 9.21 8.64
C SER A 136 -4.16 10.34 9.68
N PHE A 137 -4.74 11.48 9.30
CA PHE A 137 -4.94 12.62 10.19
C PHE A 137 -5.95 12.33 11.31
N ILE A 138 -7.08 11.70 10.97
CA ILE A 138 -8.17 11.45 11.93
C ILE A 138 -7.81 10.28 12.86
N LEU A 139 -7.18 9.21 12.35
CA LEU A 139 -6.95 7.98 13.10
C LEU A 139 -5.49 7.83 13.61
N GLY A 140 -4.59 8.76 13.30
CA GLY A 140 -3.18 8.64 13.66
C GLY A 140 -2.46 7.48 12.96
N PHE A 141 -2.96 6.98 11.82
CA PHE A 141 -2.41 5.82 11.14
C PHE A 141 -1.14 6.14 10.36
N LYS A 142 -0.12 5.30 10.54
CA LYS A 142 1.12 5.33 9.74
C LYS A 142 0.93 4.61 8.42
N ILE A 143 0.53 5.32 7.38
CA ILE A 143 0.33 4.75 6.05
C ILE A 143 1.67 4.41 5.40
N ARG A 144 1.81 3.17 4.93
CA ARG A 144 3.01 2.72 4.22
C ARG A 144 3.02 3.25 2.79
N THR A 145 4.12 3.88 2.43
CA THR A 145 4.31 4.57 1.14
C THR A 145 4.06 3.66 -0.07
N MET A 146 4.51 2.40 -0.02
CA MET A 146 4.32 1.43 -1.10
C MET A 146 2.86 1.05 -1.36
N TRP A 147 1.96 1.34 -0.44
CA TRP A 147 0.54 1.04 -0.63
C TRP A 147 -0.11 2.00 -1.61
N MET A 148 0.53 3.14 -1.89
CA MET A 148 0.01 4.19 -2.77
C MET A 148 0.26 3.96 -4.25
N THR A 149 1.16 3.04 -4.63
CA THR A 149 1.56 2.80 -6.03
C THR A 149 0.38 2.67 -7.00
N PRO A 150 -0.71 1.92 -6.70
CA PRO A 150 -1.84 1.82 -7.62
C PRO A 150 -2.58 3.13 -7.90
N PHE A 151 -2.51 4.11 -7.00
CA PHE A 151 -3.21 5.38 -7.14
C PHE A 151 -2.49 6.35 -8.10
N TYR A 152 -1.26 6.05 -8.52
CA TYR A 152 -0.50 6.84 -9.48
C TYR A 152 -0.70 6.39 -10.93
N LEU A 153 -1.50 5.36 -11.18
CA LEU A 153 -1.70 4.77 -12.51
C LEU A 153 -2.14 5.81 -13.55
N PHE A 154 -2.97 6.76 -13.17
CA PHE A 154 -3.51 7.77 -14.08
C PHE A 154 -2.74 9.10 -14.07
N PHE A 155 -1.65 9.22 -13.30
CA PHE A 155 -0.84 10.46 -13.27
C PHE A 155 -0.25 10.77 -14.65
N GLY A 156 0.25 9.78 -15.36
CA GLY A 156 0.75 9.96 -16.74
C GLY A 156 -0.31 10.58 -17.65
N THR A 157 -1.52 10.04 -17.63
CA THR A 157 -2.66 10.56 -18.44
C THR A 157 -3.03 11.98 -18.02
N LEU A 158 -3.07 12.27 -16.72
CA LEU A 158 -3.35 13.62 -16.21
C LEU A 158 -2.32 14.64 -16.71
N PHE A 159 -1.03 14.33 -16.58
CA PHE A 159 0.04 15.26 -16.97
C PHE A 159 0.10 15.43 -18.49
N ILE A 160 -0.08 14.39 -19.28
CA ILE A 160 -0.21 14.51 -20.75
C ILE A 160 -1.41 15.40 -21.10
N TYR A 161 -2.55 15.22 -20.42
CA TYR A 161 -3.72 16.06 -20.68
C TYR A 161 -3.49 17.53 -20.35
N LEU A 162 -2.86 17.81 -19.21
CA LEU A 162 -2.53 19.17 -18.76
C LEU A 162 -1.51 19.85 -19.67
N LEU A 163 -0.51 19.10 -20.14
CA LEU A 163 0.66 19.65 -20.82
C LEU A 163 0.68 19.37 -22.32
N LYS A 164 -0.41 18.82 -22.90
CA LYS A 164 -0.48 18.39 -24.31
C LYS A 164 0.02 19.44 -25.32
N ASN A 165 -0.24 20.72 -25.06
CA ASN A 165 0.18 21.83 -25.95
C ASN A 165 1.63 22.29 -25.68
N GLN A 166 2.32 21.69 -24.72
CA GLN A 166 3.68 22.06 -24.28
C GLN A 166 4.68 20.92 -24.51
N ILE A 167 4.17 19.73 -24.81
CA ILE A 167 4.98 18.57 -25.17
C ILE A 167 5.69 18.87 -26.48
N ASN A 168 7.02 18.68 -26.46
CA ASN A 168 7.87 18.85 -27.64
C ASN A 168 8.50 17.52 -28.03
N ILE A 169 8.04 16.98 -29.16
CA ILE A 169 8.50 15.69 -29.67
C ILE A 169 10.00 15.71 -30.02
N SER A 170 10.57 16.88 -30.36
CA SER A 170 12.02 16.98 -30.57
C SER A 170 12.86 16.65 -29.33
N LYS A 171 12.26 16.75 -28.13
CA LYS A 171 12.87 16.38 -26.84
C LYS A 171 12.69 14.91 -26.45
N LEU A 172 12.03 14.10 -27.30
CA LEU A 172 11.79 12.69 -27.02
C LEU A 172 13.09 11.91 -26.75
N LYS A 173 14.18 12.26 -27.45
CA LYS A 173 15.51 11.67 -27.20
C LYS A 173 15.97 11.92 -25.76
N SER A 174 15.86 13.15 -25.26
CA SER A 174 16.22 13.48 -23.87
C SER A 174 15.34 12.75 -22.86
N PHE A 175 14.05 12.63 -23.13
CA PHE A 175 13.13 11.84 -22.31
C PHE A 175 13.53 10.35 -22.26
N LEU A 176 13.84 9.74 -23.41
CA LEU A 176 14.24 8.33 -23.48
C LEU A 176 15.57 8.09 -22.75
N VAL A 177 16.56 8.98 -22.92
CA VAL A 177 17.83 8.91 -22.19
C VAL A 177 17.57 9.02 -20.68
N GLY A 178 16.79 10.00 -20.24
CA GLY A 178 16.42 10.14 -18.83
C GLY A 178 15.68 8.92 -18.28
N PHE A 179 14.77 8.35 -19.05
CA PHE A 179 14.06 7.12 -18.68
C PHE A 179 15.03 5.94 -18.47
N VAL A 180 15.95 5.72 -19.42
CA VAL A 180 16.97 4.67 -19.32
C VAL A 180 17.86 4.89 -18.08
N ILE A 181 18.34 6.13 -17.87
CA ILE A 181 19.16 6.47 -16.70
C ILE A 181 18.41 6.15 -15.40
N LEU A 182 17.16 6.58 -15.25
CA LEU A 182 16.36 6.32 -14.05
C LEU A 182 16.08 4.83 -13.85
N SER A 183 15.83 4.10 -14.95
CA SER A 183 15.61 2.66 -14.92
C SER A 183 16.84 1.88 -14.47
N ILE A 184 18.04 2.33 -14.81
CA ILE A 184 19.30 1.72 -14.40
C ILE A 184 19.71 2.19 -12.99
N LEU A 185 19.48 3.44 -12.66
CA LEU A 185 19.85 4.02 -11.35
C LEU A 185 19.12 3.31 -10.20
N SER A 186 17.85 2.93 -10.39
CA SER A 186 17.06 2.27 -9.36
C SER A 186 17.64 0.92 -8.91
N PRO A 187 17.91 -0.06 -9.79
CA PRO A 187 18.52 -1.32 -9.37
C PRO A 187 19.96 -1.15 -8.89
N ILE A 188 20.74 -0.19 -9.44
CA ILE A 188 22.08 0.09 -8.93
C ILE A 188 22.04 0.63 -7.51
N SER A 189 21.15 1.58 -7.22
CA SER A 189 20.99 2.12 -5.87
C SER A 189 20.55 1.03 -4.88
N TYR A 190 19.65 0.14 -5.29
CA TYR A 190 19.26 -0.99 -4.49
C TYR A 190 20.42 -1.98 -4.25
N ALA A 191 21.18 -2.29 -5.29
CA ALA A 191 22.37 -3.14 -5.19
C ALA A 191 23.42 -2.53 -4.24
N TYR A 192 23.68 -1.22 -4.36
CA TYR A 192 24.60 -0.51 -3.46
C TYR A 192 24.15 -0.64 -2.00
N VAL A 193 22.89 -0.30 -1.69
CA VAL A 193 22.34 -0.45 -0.34
C VAL A 193 22.41 -1.91 0.12
N SER A 194 22.10 -2.86 -0.78
CA SER A 194 22.13 -4.28 -0.47
C SER A 194 23.53 -4.82 -0.20
N LEU A 195 24.58 -4.28 -0.81
CA LEU A 195 25.94 -4.74 -0.62
C LEU A 195 26.65 -4.08 0.57
N PHE A 196 26.39 -2.79 0.80
CA PHE A 196 27.16 -1.98 1.75
C PHE A 196 26.46 -1.66 3.07
N GLN A 197 25.14 -1.83 3.15
CA GLN A 197 24.42 -1.62 4.40
C GLN A 197 24.55 -2.86 5.29
N ALA A 198 24.96 -2.69 6.54
CA ALA A 198 24.95 -3.73 7.57
C ALA A 198 23.54 -3.95 8.15
N ASP A 199 23.34 -5.07 8.82
CA ASP A 199 22.12 -5.42 9.60
C ASP A 199 20.81 -5.39 8.78
N LYS A 200 20.86 -5.87 7.55
CA LYS A 200 19.65 -6.03 6.72
C LYS A 200 18.84 -7.25 7.16
N ARG A 201 17.55 -7.21 6.92
CA ARG A 201 16.68 -8.38 7.10
C ARG A 201 17.15 -9.63 6.32
N THR A 202 17.77 -9.42 5.16
CA THR A 202 18.35 -10.49 4.34
C THR A 202 19.57 -11.16 4.97
N ASP A 203 20.23 -10.50 5.91
CA ASP A 203 21.42 -11.01 6.60
C ASP A 203 21.05 -11.79 7.88
N TYR A 204 19.75 -11.91 8.17
CA TYR A 204 19.26 -12.66 9.34
C TYR A 204 19.69 -14.14 9.25
N PRO A 205 20.45 -14.66 10.23
CA PRO A 205 21.01 -16.00 10.16
C PRO A 205 20.00 -17.07 10.60
N GLY A 206 18.80 -17.09 9.96
CA GLY A 206 17.67 -17.91 10.37
C GLY A 206 18.00 -19.41 10.50
N ASN A 207 18.76 -19.96 9.55
CA ASN A 207 19.17 -21.36 9.60
C ASN A 207 20.07 -21.65 10.83
N LYS A 208 21.07 -20.78 11.09
CA LYS A 208 21.96 -20.97 12.26
C LYS A 208 21.20 -20.89 13.57
N ILE A 209 20.23 -19.98 13.66
CA ILE A 209 19.36 -19.83 14.84
C ILE A 209 18.49 -21.07 15.00
N ALA A 210 17.87 -21.57 13.93
CA ALA A 210 17.04 -22.76 13.96
C ALA A 210 17.83 -24.00 14.41
N GLN A 211 19.04 -24.19 13.87
CA GLN A 211 19.93 -25.28 14.29
C GLN A 211 20.33 -25.17 15.77
N LYS A 212 20.64 -23.98 16.26
CA LYS A 212 20.96 -23.77 17.68
C LYS A 212 19.76 -24.05 18.57
N MET A 213 18.57 -23.58 18.19
CA MET A 213 17.34 -23.84 18.93
C MET A 213 17.01 -25.33 18.95
N LEU A 214 17.11 -26.03 17.81
CA LEU A 214 16.87 -27.48 17.74
C LEU A 214 17.85 -28.24 18.62
N LYS A 215 19.14 -27.86 18.61
CA LYS A 215 20.14 -28.49 19.48
C LYS A 215 19.81 -28.33 20.97
N ASN A 216 19.39 -27.14 21.38
CA ASN A 216 18.99 -26.89 22.78
C ASN A 216 17.71 -27.65 23.12
N TRP A 217 16.72 -27.67 22.22
CA TRP A 217 15.47 -28.41 22.41
C TRP A 217 15.71 -29.91 22.63
N ASN A 218 16.52 -30.53 21.79
CA ASN A 218 16.85 -31.97 21.89
C ASN A 218 17.69 -32.32 23.12
N GLN A 219 18.23 -31.36 23.86
CA GLN A 219 18.88 -31.60 25.15
C GLN A 219 17.88 -31.78 26.29
N GLU A 220 16.72 -31.13 26.18
CA GLU A 220 15.71 -31.10 27.24
C GLU A 220 14.49 -31.96 26.90
N PHE A 221 14.19 -32.12 25.61
CA PHE A 221 12.99 -32.80 25.11
C PHE A 221 13.33 -33.84 24.05
N ASN A 222 12.62 -34.97 24.08
CA ASN A 222 12.76 -36.06 23.09
C ASN A 222 11.71 -35.96 21.96
N GLU A 223 10.94 -34.90 21.90
CA GLU A 223 9.87 -34.68 20.95
C GLU A 223 10.24 -33.60 19.95
N ASP A 224 9.66 -33.67 18.75
CA ASP A 224 9.83 -32.65 17.74
C ASP A 224 9.14 -31.33 18.12
N ILE A 225 9.68 -30.20 17.66
CA ILE A 225 9.03 -28.91 17.77
C ILE A 225 7.86 -28.87 16.78
N ASN A 226 6.62 -28.82 17.27
CA ASN A 226 5.41 -28.82 16.47
C ASN A 226 4.78 -27.41 16.32
N VAL A 227 5.00 -26.53 17.31
CA VAL A 227 4.43 -25.19 17.35
C VAL A 227 5.50 -24.17 17.74
N VAL A 228 5.45 -23.00 17.11
CA VAL A 228 6.31 -21.86 17.43
C VAL A 228 5.44 -20.64 17.69
N LEU A 229 5.62 -20.00 18.83
CA LEU A 229 4.97 -18.74 19.20
C LEU A 229 5.99 -17.59 19.15
N GLY A 230 5.53 -16.42 18.74
CA GLY A 230 6.36 -15.21 18.68
C GLY A 230 5.95 -14.27 17.56
N ASP A 231 6.75 -13.23 17.36
CA ASP A 231 6.49 -12.28 16.25
C ASP A 231 6.67 -12.94 14.88
N GLU A 232 5.99 -12.35 13.90
CA GLU A 232 5.95 -12.83 12.50
C GLU A 232 7.35 -13.08 11.90
N TRP A 233 8.34 -12.26 12.27
CA TRP A 233 9.66 -12.35 11.68
C TRP A 233 10.52 -13.45 12.32
N HIS A 234 10.68 -13.43 13.63
CA HIS A 234 11.58 -14.37 14.33
C HIS A 234 10.99 -15.77 14.38
N ALA A 235 9.75 -15.91 14.84
CA ALA A 235 9.07 -17.18 14.94
C ALA A 235 8.75 -17.78 13.55
N GLY A 236 8.34 -16.94 12.58
CA GLY A 236 8.13 -17.38 11.21
C GLY A 236 9.42 -17.88 10.53
N ASN A 237 10.56 -17.21 10.77
CA ASN A 237 11.87 -17.72 10.28
C ASN A 237 12.26 -19.03 10.95
N LEU A 238 12.02 -19.17 12.26
CA LEU A 238 12.29 -20.40 12.98
C LEU A 238 11.45 -21.54 12.42
N SER A 239 10.14 -21.36 12.27
CA SER A 239 9.24 -22.30 11.62
C SER A 239 9.69 -22.67 10.20
N TYR A 240 10.16 -21.69 9.42
CA TYR A 240 10.64 -21.93 8.05
C TYR A 240 11.93 -22.74 8.01
N HIS A 241 12.88 -22.55 8.91
CA HIS A 241 14.21 -23.17 8.88
C HIS A 241 14.31 -24.49 9.64
N LEU A 242 13.36 -24.80 10.52
CA LEU A 242 13.29 -26.12 11.15
C LEU A 242 12.79 -27.17 10.15
N ASN A 243 13.39 -28.36 10.17
CA ASN A 243 13.02 -29.45 9.26
C ASN A 243 11.60 -29.95 9.46
N THR A 244 11.12 -29.94 10.70
CA THR A 244 9.75 -30.33 11.10
C THR A 244 8.67 -29.35 10.60
N ARG A 245 9.07 -28.14 10.18
CA ARG A 245 8.13 -27.11 9.72
C ARG A 245 7.00 -26.85 10.72
N PRO A 246 7.32 -26.53 11.99
CA PRO A 246 6.31 -26.31 13.01
C PRO A 246 5.34 -25.19 12.61
N VAL A 247 4.12 -25.29 13.09
CA VAL A 247 3.10 -24.27 12.85
C VAL A 247 3.44 -23.01 13.63
N TRP A 248 3.48 -21.85 12.95
CA TRP A 248 3.52 -20.56 13.63
C TRP A 248 2.11 -20.17 14.07
N ASP A 249 1.87 -20.07 15.37
CA ASP A 249 0.57 -19.75 15.96
C ASP A 249 0.51 -18.31 16.53
N GLY A 250 1.22 -17.38 15.90
CA GLY A 250 1.16 -15.95 16.20
C GLY A 250 1.95 -15.51 17.43
N ALA A 251 1.59 -14.35 17.97
CA ALA A 251 2.29 -13.77 19.12
C ALA A 251 2.11 -14.61 20.39
N ILE A 252 3.08 -14.50 21.30
CA ILE A 252 3.01 -15.13 22.62
C ILE A 252 1.82 -14.50 23.39
N ASP A 253 0.92 -15.36 23.84
CA ASP A 253 -0.23 -15.01 24.67
C ASP A 253 -0.34 -16.03 25.81
N GLN A 254 -0.67 -15.57 27.01
CA GLN A 254 -0.78 -16.43 28.19
C GLN A 254 -1.83 -17.52 28.00
N ASN A 255 -2.98 -17.20 27.39
CA ASN A 255 -4.03 -18.19 27.12
C ASN A 255 -3.55 -19.30 26.17
N LYS A 256 -2.68 -18.98 25.19
CA LYS A 256 -2.09 -19.96 24.30
C LYS A 256 -1.09 -20.85 25.03
N LEU A 257 -0.24 -20.26 25.86
CA LEU A 257 0.70 -21.02 26.69
C LEU A 257 -0.01 -22.01 27.59
N ASP A 258 -1.12 -21.60 28.22
CA ASP A 258 -1.91 -22.47 29.09
C ASP A 258 -2.60 -23.62 28.31
N ASN A 259 -2.92 -23.42 27.04
CA ASN A 259 -3.48 -24.47 26.17
C ASN A 259 -2.45 -25.49 25.71
N TYR A 260 -1.18 -25.09 25.55
CA TYR A 260 -0.08 -25.99 25.18
C TYR A 260 0.56 -26.69 26.36
N ASN A 261 0.31 -26.23 27.58
CA ASN A 261 0.81 -26.84 28.83
C ASN A 261 -0.15 -27.91 29.40
N LYS A 262 -1.28 -28.18 28.73
CA LYS A 262 -2.24 -29.25 29.05
C LYS A 262 -1.97 -30.49 28.23
#